data_36a95446523c5c21f97c2618d7cf65f7
#
_entry.id   36a95446523c5c21f97c2618d7cf65f7
#
_cell.length_a   1.000
_cell.length_b   1.000
_cell.length_c   1.000
_cell.angle_alpha   90.00
_cell.angle_beta   90.00
_cell.angle_gamma   90.00
#
_symmetry.space_group_name_H-M   'P 1'
#
loop_
_entity.id
_entity.type
_entity.pdbx_description
1 polymer ?
#
loop_
_entity_poly.entity_id
_entity_poly.type
_entity_poly.pdbx_seq_one_letter_code
_entity_poly.pdbx_strand_id
1 'polypeptide(L)'
;MEKLKSFYHDMPKVWGDCWSVTSEIGKLRAVMVHRPGKEIENIKDPAAIYFRDFIDVEKARWEHDQLVQVYKDHEIQVYNIEETDPGCPNAMYCHDLILGTPEGVIITRPGIEIRHNEVKYVAQKASEIGVPIVKTIHGNGIFDGACATWVDKETVIVGTGSRCNQAGLKQVSDTFRDMGVKNIITLSIARNQNHLDGFLSIVDKNVAVTYPYITPDAVSYTHLTLPTIIAV
;
A
#
# COMPACT_ATOMS: atom_id res chain seq x y z
N MET A 1 26.51 -8.85 27.38
CA MET A 1 25.63 -9.32 26.28
C MET A 1 25.81 -8.35 25.13
N GLU A 2 26.22 -8.84 23.97
CA GLU A 2 26.26 -8.07 22.73
C GLU A 2 24.86 -7.61 22.40
N LYS A 3 24.69 -6.32 22.06
CA LYS A 3 23.36 -5.77 21.71
C LYS A 3 22.92 -6.43 20.40
N LEU A 4 21.83 -7.20 20.41
CA LEU A 4 21.28 -7.80 19.22
C LEU A 4 21.05 -6.71 18.15
N LYS A 5 21.45 -7.00 16.91
CA LYS A 5 21.19 -6.12 15.78
C LYS A 5 19.68 -6.10 15.49
N SER A 6 19.17 -4.99 14.97
CA SER A 6 17.78 -4.93 14.56
C SER A 6 17.52 -5.89 13.40
N PHE A 7 16.28 -6.33 13.25
CA PHE A 7 15.83 -7.19 12.16
C PHE A 7 16.22 -6.65 10.77
N TYR A 8 16.14 -5.33 10.60
CA TYR A 8 16.59 -4.64 9.39
C TYR A 8 18.02 -5.01 8.96
N HIS A 9 18.96 -5.16 9.91
CA HIS A 9 20.35 -5.51 9.63
C HIS A 9 20.53 -6.99 9.25
N ASP A 10 19.58 -7.83 9.63
CA ASP A 10 19.63 -9.27 9.33
C ASP A 10 18.96 -9.61 8.00
N MET A 11 18.03 -8.75 7.50
CA MET A 11 17.27 -8.99 6.28
C MET A 11 18.12 -9.43 5.08
N PRO A 12 19.20 -8.73 4.69
CA PRO A 12 19.97 -9.16 3.50
C PRO A 12 20.56 -10.54 3.61
N LYS A 13 20.89 -11.00 4.84
CA LYS A 13 21.50 -12.30 5.08
C LYS A 13 20.48 -13.43 5.19
N VAL A 14 19.34 -13.14 5.80
CA VAL A 14 18.32 -14.15 6.14
C VAL A 14 17.25 -14.23 5.05
N TRP A 15 16.89 -13.08 4.47
CA TRP A 15 15.77 -12.95 3.54
C TRP A 15 16.20 -12.63 2.10
N GLY A 16 17.50 -12.65 1.83
CA GLY A 16 18.09 -12.52 0.49
C GLY A 16 18.21 -11.11 -0.05
N ASP A 17 17.46 -10.14 0.48
CA ASP A 17 17.54 -8.73 0.11
C ASP A 17 17.09 -7.82 1.26
N CYS A 18 17.26 -6.51 1.06
CA CYS A 18 16.75 -5.46 1.95
C CYS A 18 15.33 -5.06 1.53
N TRP A 19 14.35 -5.82 1.99
CA TRP A 19 12.92 -5.61 1.73
C TRP A 19 12.37 -4.45 2.58
N SER A 20 12.72 -3.22 2.24
CA SER A 20 12.40 -2.03 3.03
C SER A 20 11.77 -0.94 2.19
N VAL A 21 10.67 -0.38 2.69
CA VAL A 21 10.01 0.82 2.17
C VAL A 21 9.95 1.86 3.29
N THR A 22 10.55 3.01 3.06
CA THR A 22 10.65 4.09 4.06
C THR A 22 10.46 5.49 3.46
N SER A 23 10.08 5.59 2.20
CA SER A 23 9.98 6.86 1.48
C SER A 23 9.21 6.68 0.18
N GLU A 24 8.41 7.66 -0.18
CA GLU A 24 7.73 7.74 -1.47
C GLU A 24 8.64 8.26 -2.60
N ILE A 25 9.74 8.94 -2.25
CA ILE A 25 10.67 9.56 -3.20
C ILE A 25 11.99 8.79 -3.35
N GLY A 26 12.14 7.69 -2.64
CA GLY A 26 13.31 6.82 -2.76
C GLY A 26 13.38 6.13 -4.13
N LYS A 27 14.60 5.72 -4.54
CA LYS A 27 14.74 4.95 -5.78
C LYS A 27 13.92 3.67 -5.69
N LEU A 28 12.93 3.53 -6.57
CA LEU A 28 12.16 2.30 -6.72
C LEU A 28 13.05 1.17 -7.23
N ARG A 29 13.04 0.02 -6.58
CA ARG A 29 13.90 -1.13 -6.89
C ARG A 29 13.10 -2.35 -7.36
N ALA A 30 11.93 -2.52 -6.78
CA ALA A 30 11.07 -3.65 -7.08
C ALA A 30 9.60 -3.27 -6.93
N VAL A 31 8.74 -3.89 -7.71
CA VAL A 31 7.29 -3.78 -7.65
C VAL A 31 6.63 -5.15 -7.70
N MET A 32 5.49 -5.28 -7.02
CA MET A 32 4.61 -6.43 -7.15
C MET A 32 3.36 -5.97 -7.91
N VAL A 33 3.02 -6.70 -8.97
CA VAL A 33 1.91 -6.37 -9.87
C VAL A 33 1.06 -7.61 -10.14
N HIS A 34 -0.18 -7.40 -10.57
CA HIS A 34 -1.03 -8.45 -11.12
C HIS A 34 -1.58 -7.99 -12.48
N ARG A 35 -1.24 -8.73 -13.53
CA ARG A 35 -1.78 -8.49 -14.87
C ARG A 35 -3.25 -8.86 -14.89
N PRO A 36 -4.17 -7.97 -15.36
CA PRO A 36 -5.59 -8.29 -15.47
C PRO A 36 -5.81 -9.64 -16.17
N GLY A 37 -6.37 -10.60 -15.43
CA GLY A 37 -6.53 -11.98 -15.86
C GLY A 37 -7.98 -12.34 -16.23
N LYS A 38 -8.37 -13.58 -15.90
CA LYS A 38 -9.72 -14.08 -16.15
C LYS A 38 -10.78 -13.49 -15.20
N GLU A 39 -10.35 -12.95 -14.08
CA GLU A 39 -11.22 -12.38 -13.04
C GLU A 39 -11.98 -11.14 -13.53
N ILE A 40 -11.52 -10.46 -14.60
CA ILE A 40 -12.21 -9.31 -15.19
C ILE A 40 -12.97 -9.63 -16.51
N GLU A 41 -12.87 -10.87 -17.02
CA GLU A 41 -13.44 -11.22 -18.33
C GLU A 41 -14.97 -11.33 -18.35
N ASN A 42 -15.60 -11.70 -17.23
CA ASN A 42 -17.01 -12.05 -17.16
C ASN A 42 -17.78 -11.21 -16.14
N ILE A 43 -17.41 -9.95 -15.99
CA ILE A 43 -18.09 -9.01 -15.10
C ILE A 43 -19.50 -8.74 -15.67
N LYS A 44 -20.53 -9.11 -14.90
CA LYS A 44 -21.94 -8.90 -15.30
C LYS A 44 -22.48 -7.55 -14.84
N ASP A 45 -22.03 -7.10 -13.70
CA ASP A 45 -22.43 -5.83 -13.09
C ASP A 45 -21.18 -5.11 -12.55
N PRO A 46 -20.68 -4.10 -13.27
CA PRO A 46 -19.52 -3.33 -12.82
C PRO A 46 -19.73 -2.67 -11.48
N ALA A 47 -20.93 -2.16 -11.19
CA ALA A 47 -21.22 -1.48 -9.94
C ALA A 47 -21.12 -2.40 -8.72
N ALA A 48 -21.46 -3.68 -8.86
CA ALA A 48 -21.35 -4.69 -7.81
C ALA A 48 -19.90 -4.93 -7.35
N ILE A 49 -18.93 -4.61 -8.19
CA ILE A 49 -17.48 -4.73 -7.92
C ILE A 49 -16.79 -3.38 -7.83
N TYR A 50 -17.57 -2.30 -7.67
CA TYR A 50 -17.10 -0.92 -7.54
C TYR A 50 -16.41 -0.35 -8.79
N PHE A 51 -16.69 -0.87 -9.97
CA PHE A 51 -16.26 -0.28 -11.23
C PHE A 51 -17.33 0.69 -11.75
N ARG A 52 -16.89 1.76 -12.42
CA ARG A 52 -17.81 2.76 -12.99
C ARG A 52 -18.50 2.27 -14.25
N ASP A 53 -17.82 1.39 -15.01
CA ASP A 53 -18.27 0.87 -16.28
C ASP A 53 -17.57 -0.46 -16.59
N PHE A 54 -17.98 -1.12 -17.68
CA PHE A 54 -17.31 -2.32 -18.18
C PHE A 54 -15.88 -2.00 -18.61
N ILE A 55 -14.97 -2.92 -18.30
CA ILE A 55 -13.57 -2.82 -18.70
C ILE A 55 -13.39 -3.44 -20.09
N ASP A 56 -12.70 -2.73 -20.96
CA ASP A 56 -12.10 -3.33 -22.16
C ASP A 56 -10.89 -4.17 -21.69
N VAL A 57 -11.07 -5.47 -21.64
CA VAL A 57 -10.10 -6.42 -21.08
C VAL A 57 -8.77 -6.39 -21.82
N GLU A 58 -8.82 -6.35 -23.15
CA GLU A 58 -7.60 -6.36 -23.97
C GLU A 58 -6.85 -5.04 -23.85
N LYS A 59 -7.56 -3.93 -23.77
CA LYS A 59 -6.96 -2.62 -23.52
C LYS A 59 -6.34 -2.56 -22.14
N ALA A 60 -7.02 -3.04 -21.09
CA ALA A 60 -6.48 -3.07 -19.72
C ALA A 60 -5.19 -3.91 -19.64
N ARG A 61 -5.16 -5.06 -20.32
CA ARG A 61 -3.96 -5.91 -20.44
C ARG A 61 -2.82 -5.20 -21.14
N TRP A 62 -3.11 -4.55 -22.24
CA TRP A 62 -2.12 -3.80 -22.99
C TRP A 62 -1.56 -2.63 -22.18
N GLU A 63 -2.40 -1.85 -21.51
CA GLU A 63 -1.96 -0.74 -20.66
C GLU A 63 -1.09 -1.23 -19.49
N HIS A 64 -1.47 -2.34 -18.86
CA HIS A 64 -0.66 -2.97 -17.82
C HIS A 64 0.70 -3.44 -18.36
N ASP A 65 0.74 -4.05 -19.54
CA ASP A 65 1.97 -4.52 -20.15
C ASP A 65 2.90 -3.33 -20.48
N GLN A 66 2.35 -2.17 -20.91
CA GLN A 66 3.13 -0.94 -21.10
C GLN A 66 3.72 -0.43 -19.76
N LEU A 67 2.94 -0.45 -18.68
CA LEU A 67 3.43 -0.05 -17.35
C LEU A 67 4.58 -0.98 -16.90
N VAL A 68 4.42 -2.28 -17.07
CA VAL A 68 5.46 -3.27 -16.74
C VAL A 68 6.72 -3.03 -17.58
N GLN A 69 6.58 -2.65 -18.87
CA GLN A 69 7.71 -2.34 -19.72
C GLN A 69 8.48 -1.11 -19.22
N VAL A 70 7.76 -0.06 -18.78
CA VAL A 70 8.40 1.13 -18.16
C VAL A 70 9.23 0.73 -16.94
N TYR A 71 8.71 -0.14 -16.06
CA TYR A 71 9.50 -0.62 -14.92
C TYR A 71 10.78 -1.33 -15.36
N LYS A 72 10.67 -2.24 -16.35
CA LYS A 72 11.83 -2.97 -16.90
C LYS A 72 12.87 -2.07 -17.54
N ASP A 73 12.44 -1.06 -18.29
CA ASP A 73 13.32 -0.08 -18.96
C ASP A 73 14.10 0.77 -17.93
N HIS A 74 13.58 0.88 -16.71
CA HIS A 74 14.23 1.56 -15.59
C HIS A 74 14.94 0.60 -14.62
N GLU A 75 15.18 -0.64 -15.04
CA GLU A 75 15.86 -1.67 -14.24
C GLU A 75 15.14 -1.98 -12.90
N ILE A 76 13.83 -1.78 -12.84
CA ILE A 76 13.03 -2.11 -11.67
C ILE A 76 12.61 -3.58 -11.77
N GLN A 77 12.89 -4.35 -10.72
CA GLN A 77 12.47 -5.75 -10.64
C GLN A 77 10.95 -5.85 -10.55
N VAL A 78 10.34 -6.62 -11.44
CA VAL A 78 8.89 -6.84 -11.45
C VAL A 78 8.58 -8.25 -10.97
N TYR A 79 7.78 -8.35 -9.92
CA TYR A 79 7.24 -9.61 -9.42
C TYR A 79 5.77 -9.70 -9.77
N ASN A 80 5.41 -10.66 -10.58
CA ASN A 80 4.05 -10.84 -11.04
C ASN A 80 3.30 -11.85 -10.15
N ILE A 81 2.12 -11.47 -9.69
CA ILE A 81 1.13 -12.41 -9.17
C ILE A 81 0.48 -13.06 -10.38
N GLU A 82 0.61 -14.36 -10.50
CA GLU A 82 0.15 -15.09 -11.69
C GLU A 82 -1.38 -15.11 -11.78
N GLU A 83 -2.01 -16.24 -11.52
CA GLU A 83 -3.46 -16.36 -11.61
C GLU A 83 -4.13 -16.10 -10.26
N THR A 84 -5.30 -15.47 -10.30
CA THR A 84 -6.20 -15.30 -9.15
C THR A 84 -7.54 -15.99 -9.41
N ASP A 85 -8.33 -16.20 -8.37
CA ASP A 85 -9.69 -16.70 -8.53
C ASP A 85 -10.55 -15.72 -9.35
N PRO A 86 -11.49 -16.21 -10.19
CA PRO A 86 -12.44 -15.34 -10.89
C PRO A 86 -13.29 -14.45 -9.98
N GLY A 87 -13.37 -14.78 -8.70
CA GLY A 87 -14.04 -13.96 -7.68
C GLY A 87 -13.19 -12.81 -7.11
N CYS A 88 -12.04 -12.50 -7.70
CA CYS A 88 -11.13 -11.44 -7.28
C CYS A 88 -10.99 -10.32 -8.33
N PRO A 89 -12.07 -9.65 -8.75
CA PRO A 89 -12.06 -8.76 -9.91
C PRO A 89 -11.20 -7.50 -9.73
N ASN A 90 -10.82 -7.18 -8.50
CA ASN A 90 -9.98 -6.02 -8.17
C ASN A 90 -8.52 -6.40 -7.86
N ALA A 91 -8.08 -7.64 -8.16
CA ALA A 91 -6.74 -8.13 -7.82
C ALA A 91 -5.60 -7.32 -8.45
N MET A 92 -5.85 -6.64 -9.57
CA MET A 92 -4.87 -5.74 -10.22
C MET A 92 -4.46 -4.56 -9.33
N TYR A 93 -5.27 -4.18 -8.34
CA TYR A 93 -4.95 -3.08 -7.41
C TYR A 93 -4.16 -3.61 -6.20
N CYS A 94 -2.97 -4.13 -6.45
CA CYS A 94 -2.12 -4.77 -5.43
C CYS A 94 -1.75 -3.84 -4.28
N HIS A 95 -1.63 -2.52 -4.51
CA HIS A 95 -1.25 -1.54 -3.50
C HIS A 95 -2.19 -1.55 -2.29
N ASP A 96 -3.48 -1.80 -2.49
CA ASP A 96 -4.44 -1.85 -1.38
C ASP A 96 -4.26 -3.09 -0.48
N LEU A 97 -3.65 -4.15 -1.03
CA LEU A 97 -3.58 -5.47 -0.41
C LEU A 97 -2.32 -5.69 0.43
N ILE A 98 -1.29 -4.86 0.23
CA ILE A 98 0.02 -5.00 0.83
C ILE A 98 0.64 -3.64 1.09
N LEU A 99 1.18 -3.43 2.28
CA LEU A 99 1.88 -2.20 2.66
C LEU A 99 3.35 -2.49 2.92
N GLY A 100 4.24 -1.84 2.17
CA GLY A 100 5.68 -1.86 2.44
C GLY A 100 6.02 -1.12 3.74
N THR A 101 6.96 -1.69 4.51
CA THR A 101 7.43 -1.15 5.79
C THR A 101 8.96 -1.14 5.85
N PRO A 102 9.59 -0.54 6.87
CA PRO A 102 11.03 -0.62 7.04
C PRO A 102 11.59 -2.05 7.13
N GLU A 103 10.81 -3.03 7.57
CA GLU A 103 11.26 -4.39 7.87
C GLU A 103 10.47 -5.48 7.12
N GLY A 104 9.95 -5.18 5.95
CA GLY A 104 9.15 -6.11 5.14
C GLY A 104 7.78 -5.55 4.82
N VAL A 105 6.73 -6.37 4.92
CA VAL A 105 5.37 -5.97 4.52
C VAL A 105 4.32 -6.31 5.55
N ILE A 106 3.26 -5.49 5.57
CA ILE A 106 2.00 -5.78 6.25
C ILE A 106 1.02 -6.28 5.19
N ILE A 107 0.45 -7.46 5.39
CA ILE A 107 -0.69 -7.93 4.61
C ILE A 107 -1.95 -7.26 5.17
N THR A 108 -2.68 -6.59 4.31
CA THR A 108 -3.82 -5.77 4.69
C THR A 108 -5.10 -6.59 4.87
N ARG A 109 -6.17 -5.94 5.27
CA ARG A 109 -7.55 -6.45 5.22
C ARG A 109 -8.43 -5.35 4.64
N PRO A 110 -8.74 -5.42 3.33
CA PRO A 110 -9.47 -4.38 2.63
C PRO A 110 -10.82 -4.04 3.26
N GLY A 111 -11.21 -2.77 3.13
CA GLY A 111 -12.50 -2.28 3.63
C GLY A 111 -13.71 -2.79 2.84
N ILE A 112 -13.50 -3.44 1.71
CA ILE A 112 -14.55 -4.02 0.87
C ILE A 112 -14.46 -5.54 0.90
N GLU A 113 -15.57 -6.20 1.29
CA GLU A 113 -15.62 -7.64 1.49
C GLU A 113 -15.25 -8.44 0.24
N ILE A 114 -15.67 -8.02 -0.95
CA ILE A 114 -15.37 -8.70 -2.22
C ILE A 114 -13.87 -8.82 -2.47
N ARG A 115 -13.04 -7.97 -1.84
CA ARG A 115 -11.59 -7.99 -1.96
C ARG A 115 -10.88 -8.86 -0.93
N HIS A 116 -11.58 -9.41 0.05
CA HIS A 116 -10.95 -10.18 1.14
C HIS A 116 -10.18 -11.41 0.65
N ASN A 117 -10.63 -12.04 -0.45
CA ASN A 117 -9.93 -13.19 -1.02
C ASN A 117 -8.66 -12.84 -1.80
N GLU A 118 -8.47 -11.57 -2.14
CA GLU A 118 -7.32 -11.12 -2.92
C GLU A 118 -6.01 -11.14 -2.10
N VAL A 119 -6.09 -10.90 -0.79
CA VAL A 119 -4.91 -10.76 0.09
C VAL A 119 -4.04 -12.02 0.16
N LYS A 120 -4.61 -13.21 -0.03
CA LYS A 120 -3.85 -14.47 -0.01
C LYS A 120 -2.82 -14.54 -1.14
N TYR A 121 -3.11 -13.96 -2.29
CA TYR A 121 -2.20 -13.99 -3.45
C TYR A 121 -1.01 -13.07 -3.27
N VAL A 122 -1.20 -11.86 -2.72
CA VAL A 122 -0.07 -10.98 -2.37
C VAL A 122 0.76 -11.58 -1.24
N ALA A 123 0.13 -12.22 -0.25
CA ALA A 123 0.83 -12.89 0.84
C ALA A 123 1.66 -14.08 0.35
N GLN A 124 1.08 -14.91 -0.53
CA GLN A 124 1.76 -16.03 -1.15
C GLN A 124 2.96 -15.56 -1.98
N LYS A 125 2.77 -14.55 -2.85
CA LYS A 125 3.86 -13.99 -3.66
C LYS A 125 4.95 -13.38 -2.79
N ALA A 126 4.60 -12.61 -1.75
CA ALA A 126 5.58 -12.05 -0.82
C ALA A 126 6.45 -13.14 -0.18
N SER A 127 5.81 -14.21 0.31
CA SER A 127 6.53 -15.36 0.88
C SER A 127 7.42 -16.09 -0.15
N GLU A 128 6.90 -16.29 -1.37
CA GLU A 128 7.61 -16.96 -2.47
C GLU A 128 8.90 -16.24 -2.86
N ILE A 129 8.88 -14.91 -2.90
CA ILE A 129 10.05 -14.09 -3.26
C ILE A 129 10.94 -13.71 -2.07
N GLY A 130 10.61 -14.21 -0.87
CA GLY A 130 11.41 -14.00 0.33
C GLY A 130 11.17 -12.69 1.07
N VAL A 131 10.05 -12.00 0.81
CA VAL A 131 9.69 -10.78 1.56
C VAL A 131 9.16 -11.14 2.94
N PRO A 132 9.73 -10.60 4.04
CA PRO A 132 9.20 -10.82 5.38
C PRO A 132 7.79 -10.27 5.53
N ILE A 133 6.84 -11.09 5.98
CA ILE A 133 5.52 -10.64 6.39
C ILE A 133 5.56 -10.35 7.88
N VAL A 134 5.62 -9.08 8.24
CA VAL A 134 5.77 -8.64 9.64
C VAL A 134 4.43 -8.59 10.38
N LYS A 135 3.33 -8.47 9.64
CA LYS A 135 1.97 -8.45 10.19
C LYS A 135 0.95 -8.82 9.13
N THR A 136 -0.14 -9.46 9.56
CA THR A 136 -1.40 -9.56 8.80
C THR A 136 -2.49 -8.88 9.62
N ILE A 137 -3.26 -7.97 9.02
CA ILE A 137 -4.39 -7.31 9.67
C ILE A 137 -5.50 -8.33 9.91
N HIS A 138 -5.99 -8.38 11.14
CA HIS A 138 -6.94 -9.42 11.58
C HIS A 138 -8.06 -8.86 12.48
N GLY A 139 -8.94 -9.76 12.95
CA GLY A 139 -10.08 -9.41 13.81
C GLY A 139 -11.02 -8.41 13.12
N ASN A 140 -11.36 -7.35 13.84
CA ASN A 140 -12.22 -6.27 13.31
C ASN A 140 -11.41 -5.16 12.60
N GLY A 141 -10.09 -5.32 12.44
CA GLY A 141 -9.25 -4.36 11.75
C GLY A 141 -9.60 -4.30 10.26
N ILE A 142 -9.72 -3.09 9.73
CA ILE A 142 -9.81 -2.76 8.31
C ILE A 142 -8.65 -1.82 8.01
N PHE A 143 -7.90 -2.13 6.97
CA PHE A 143 -6.81 -1.32 6.50
C PHE A 143 -6.47 -1.68 5.05
N ASP A 144 -6.58 -0.70 4.14
CA ASP A 144 -6.08 -0.79 2.77
C ASP A 144 -4.67 -0.16 2.73
N GLY A 145 -3.73 -0.75 1.99
CA GLY A 145 -2.34 -0.27 1.93
C GLY A 145 -2.20 1.18 1.48
N ALA A 146 -3.02 1.59 0.53
CA ALA A 146 -3.09 2.96 0.02
C ALA A 146 -3.60 4.01 1.04
N CYS A 147 -3.93 3.59 2.27
CA CYS A 147 -4.20 4.50 3.38
C CYS A 147 -2.93 5.00 4.08
N ALA A 148 -1.73 4.52 3.75
CA ALA A 148 -0.48 4.96 4.37
C ALA A 148 0.49 5.51 3.33
N THR A 149 1.20 6.59 3.71
CA THR A 149 2.20 7.28 2.88
C THR A 149 3.44 7.57 3.73
N TRP A 150 4.61 7.13 3.27
CA TRP A 150 5.88 7.35 3.95
C TRP A 150 6.47 8.71 3.61
N VAL A 151 6.62 9.57 4.63
CA VAL A 151 7.36 10.84 4.50
C VAL A 151 8.87 10.55 4.54
N ASP A 152 9.29 9.79 5.55
CA ASP A 152 10.65 9.29 5.74
C ASP A 152 10.64 8.04 6.64
N LYS A 153 11.82 7.51 6.97
CA LYS A 153 11.97 6.30 7.81
C LYS A 153 11.41 6.43 9.23
N GLU A 154 11.17 7.64 9.71
CA GLU A 154 10.70 7.92 11.07
C GLU A 154 9.28 8.46 11.10
N THR A 155 8.71 8.79 9.92
CA THR A 155 7.44 9.50 9.80
C THR A 155 6.55 8.87 8.73
N VAL A 156 5.33 8.51 9.11
CA VAL A 156 4.28 7.99 8.23
C VAL A 156 2.99 8.75 8.44
N ILE A 157 2.26 9.00 7.35
CA ILE A 157 0.92 9.58 7.38
C ILE A 157 -0.08 8.46 7.11
N VAL A 158 -1.14 8.37 7.92
CA VAL A 158 -2.18 7.35 7.78
C VAL A 158 -3.55 8.01 7.67
N GLY A 159 -4.24 7.76 6.57
CA GLY A 159 -5.62 8.17 6.35
C GLY A 159 -6.60 7.25 7.06
N THR A 160 -7.54 7.82 7.82
CA THR A 160 -8.60 7.06 8.51
C THR A 160 -9.96 7.34 7.88
N GLY A 161 -10.78 6.30 7.74
CA GLY A 161 -12.09 6.41 7.09
C GLY A 161 -12.69 5.04 6.80
N SER A 162 -13.40 4.92 5.69
CA SER A 162 -14.04 3.66 5.29
C SER A 162 -13.05 2.52 4.99
N ARG A 163 -11.80 2.87 4.63
CA ARG A 163 -10.74 1.92 4.26
C ARG A 163 -9.69 1.72 5.36
N CYS A 164 -9.79 2.45 6.45
CA CYS A 164 -8.95 2.31 7.64
C CYS A 164 -9.77 2.65 8.89
N ASN A 165 -10.17 1.64 9.65
CA ASN A 165 -10.86 1.85 10.92
C ASN A 165 -9.88 1.91 12.10
N GLN A 166 -10.37 2.25 13.30
CA GLN A 166 -9.54 2.39 14.51
C GLN A 166 -8.82 1.10 14.89
N ALA A 167 -9.42 -0.07 14.65
CA ALA A 167 -8.80 -1.35 14.96
C ALA A 167 -7.66 -1.70 13.97
N GLY A 168 -7.81 -1.35 12.69
CA GLY A 168 -6.76 -1.46 11.69
C GLY A 168 -5.64 -0.46 11.93
N LEU A 169 -5.97 0.82 12.16
CA LEU A 169 -5.01 1.87 12.53
C LEU A 169 -4.15 1.46 13.73
N LYS A 170 -4.78 0.90 14.78
CA LYS A 170 -4.04 0.46 15.97
C LYS A 170 -3.04 -0.63 15.63
N GLN A 171 -3.44 -1.66 14.88
CA GLN A 171 -2.54 -2.77 14.52
C GLN A 171 -1.34 -2.28 13.69
N VAL A 172 -1.58 -1.42 12.71
CA VAL A 172 -0.52 -0.85 11.87
C VAL A 172 0.39 0.06 12.69
N SER A 173 -0.18 0.94 13.53
CA SER A 173 0.59 1.87 14.37
C SER A 173 1.47 1.14 15.38
N ASP A 174 0.98 0.08 16.00
CA ASP A 174 1.79 -0.72 16.93
C ASP A 174 2.97 -1.36 16.18
N THR A 175 2.73 -1.94 15.00
CA THR A 175 3.78 -2.52 14.16
C THR A 175 4.82 -1.47 13.74
N PHE A 176 4.40 -0.26 13.38
CA PHE A 176 5.33 0.82 13.03
C PHE A 176 6.19 1.25 14.23
N ARG A 177 5.60 1.36 15.43
CA ARG A 177 6.35 1.70 16.64
C ARG A 177 7.38 0.66 16.99
N ASP A 178 7.07 -0.63 16.84
CA ASP A 178 8.00 -1.73 17.05
C ASP A 178 9.21 -1.65 16.10
N MET A 179 9.03 -1.09 14.90
CA MET A 179 10.10 -0.82 13.93
C MET A 179 10.84 0.49 14.16
N GLY A 180 10.47 1.27 15.19
CA GLY A 180 11.13 2.54 15.54
C GLY A 180 10.61 3.77 14.81
N VAL A 181 9.43 3.69 14.17
CA VAL A 181 8.74 4.87 13.62
C VAL A 181 8.33 5.79 14.76
N LYS A 182 8.76 7.05 14.69
CA LYS A 182 8.54 8.04 15.76
C LYS A 182 7.24 8.80 15.61
N ASN A 183 6.89 9.14 14.36
CA ASN A 183 5.78 10.01 14.05
C ASN A 183 4.76 9.26 13.19
N ILE A 184 3.56 9.09 13.72
CA ILE A 184 2.42 8.54 13.00
C ILE A 184 1.35 9.62 12.98
N ILE A 185 1.19 10.25 11.82
CA ILE A 185 0.24 11.34 11.61
C ILE A 185 -1.05 10.73 11.08
N THR A 186 -2.18 11.03 11.70
CA THR A 186 -3.47 10.55 11.21
C THR A 186 -4.26 11.68 10.56
N LEU A 187 -4.79 11.42 9.37
CA LEU A 187 -5.68 12.32 8.65
C LEU A 187 -7.05 11.66 8.48
N SER A 188 -8.11 12.41 8.78
CA SER A 188 -9.47 11.94 8.49
C SER A 188 -9.77 12.11 7.01
N ILE A 189 -10.15 11.01 6.35
CA ILE A 189 -10.54 11.00 4.94
C ILE A 189 -12.06 11.20 4.85
N ALA A 190 -12.50 12.11 3.99
CA ALA A 190 -13.92 12.38 3.77
C ALA A 190 -14.65 11.12 3.27
N ARG A 191 -15.93 10.96 3.62
CA ARG A 191 -16.72 9.74 3.34
C ARG A 191 -16.84 9.35 1.86
N ASN A 192 -16.69 10.32 0.97
CA ASN A 192 -16.75 10.13 -0.49
C ASN A 192 -15.38 9.83 -1.12
N GLN A 193 -14.35 9.70 -0.30
CA GLN A 193 -12.99 9.40 -0.72
C GLN A 193 -12.57 8.02 -0.17
N ASN A 194 -11.70 7.33 -0.90
CA ASN A 194 -11.29 5.98 -0.53
C ASN A 194 -9.96 5.95 0.23
N HIS A 195 -8.90 6.46 -0.38
CA HIS A 195 -7.52 6.29 0.07
C HIS A 195 -6.79 7.61 0.21
N LEU A 196 -5.72 7.62 1.01
CA LEU A 196 -4.90 8.81 1.25
C LEU A 196 -4.15 9.25 -0.01
N ASP A 197 -3.59 8.31 -0.75
CA ASP A 197 -2.79 8.54 -1.96
C ASP A 197 -3.57 9.23 -3.09
N GLY A 198 -4.90 9.15 -3.07
CA GLY A 198 -5.79 9.85 -4.02
C GLY A 198 -5.76 11.38 -3.88
N PHE A 199 -5.22 11.94 -2.79
CA PHE A 199 -5.18 13.38 -2.57
C PHE A 199 -3.95 13.92 -1.84
N LEU A 200 -3.06 13.04 -1.40
CA LEU A 200 -1.78 13.45 -0.81
C LEU A 200 -0.67 12.60 -1.40
N SER A 201 0.29 13.25 -2.04
CA SER A 201 1.48 12.60 -2.57
C SER A 201 2.72 13.35 -2.12
N ILE A 202 3.68 12.63 -1.56
CA ILE A 202 5.01 13.18 -1.26
C ILE A 202 5.83 13.07 -2.55
N VAL A 203 6.25 14.20 -3.09
CA VAL A 203 6.91 14.27 -4.41
C VAL A 203 8.37 14.72 -4.34
N ASP A 204 8.79 15.28 -3.19
CA ASP A 204 10.17 15.61 -2.89
C ASP A 204 10.35 15.69 -1.35
N LYS A 205 11.58 15.78 -0.88
CA LYS A 205 11.95 15.79 0.54
C LYS A 205 11.18 16.83 1.37
N ASN A 206 10.85 17.98 0.79
CA ASN A 206 10.13 19.07 1.46
C ASN A 206 8.88 19.51 0.67
N VAL A 207 8.39 18.65 -0.24
CA VAL A 207 7.25 19.00 -1.10
C VAL A 207 6.23 17.87 -1.09
N ALA A 208 5.00 18.23 -0.79
CA ALA A 208 3.84 17.36 -0.96
C ALA A 208 2.82 18.05 -1.87
N VAL A 209 2.17 17.26 -2.71
CA VAL A 209 1.02 17.69 -3.53
C VAL A 209 -0.25 17.20 -2.86
N THR A 210 -1.22 18.08 -2.73
CA THR A 210 -2.51 17.74 -2.15
C THR A 210 -3.66 18.33 -2.93
N TYR A 211 -4.79 17.61 -2.95
CA TYR A 211 -6.03 18.14 -3.51
C TYR A 211 -6.65 19.18 -2.55
N PRO A 212 -7.00 20.41 -3.04
CA PRO A 212 -7.26 21.57 -2.18
C PRO A 212 -8.53 21.48 -1.30
N TYR A 213 -9.37 20.48 -1.51
CA TYR A 213 -10.62 20.31 -0.76
C TYR A 213 -10.54 19.29 0.38
N ILE A 214 -9.33 18.92 0.82
CA ILE A 214 -9.18 18.20 2.08
C ILE A 214 -9.34 19.22 3.20
N THR A 215 -10.51 19.26 3.81
CA THR A 215 -10.66 19.89 5.13
C THR A 215 -10.31 18.82 6.16
N PRO A 216 -9.19 18.92 6.85
CA PRO A 216 -8.89 18.02 7.95
C PRO A 216 -9.81 18.39 9.12
N ASP A 217 -10.86 17.62 9.36
CA ASP A 217 -11.75 17.82 10.51
C ASP A 217 -11.10 17.53 11.86
N ALA A 218 -9.93 16.96 11.88
CA ALA A 218 -9.03 16.89 13.05
C ALA A 218 -7.68 16.33 12.66
N VAL A 219 -6.63 17.06 12.90
CA VAL A 219 -5.26 16.57 12.87
C VAL A 219 -4.79 16.38 14.31
N SER A 220 -4.52 15.14 14.69
CA SER A 220 -3.85 14.88 15.97
C SER A 220 -2.35 14.95 15.77
N TYR A 221 -1.71 16.01 16.28
CA TYR A 221 -0.26 16.19 16.19
C TYR A 221 0.43 15.75 17.48
N THR A 222 1.54 15.03 17.30
CA THR A 222 2.66 15.08 18.25
C THR A 222 3.84 15.71 17.52
N HIS A 223 4.01 17.02 17.69
CA HIS A 223 5.13 17.88 17.24
C HIS A 223 5.68 17.61 15.82
N LEU A 224 5.18 18.34 14.82
CA LEU A 224 5.75 18.39 13.48
C LEU A 224 5.68 19.78 12.87
N THR A 225 6.84 20.24 12.37
CA THR A 225 6.88 21.21 11.28
C THR A 225 6.68 20.44 9.97
N LEU A 226 5.50 20.54 9.36
CA LEU A 226 5.26 19.94 8.05
C LEU A 226 6.08 20.63 6.97
N PRO A 227 6.54 19.90 5.93
CA PRO A 227 7.11 20.51 4.74
C PRO A 227 6.08 21.43 4.07
N THR A 228 6.56 22.33 3.21
CA THR A 228 5.71 23.25 2.47
C THR A 228 4.70 22.47 1.62
N ILE A 229 3.41 22.66 1.88
CA ILE A 229 2.34 22.03 1.11
C ILE A 229 2.04 22.96 -0.07
N ILE A 230 2.17 22.44 -1.29
CA ILE A 230 1.71 23.12 -2.49
C ILE A 230 0.34 22.54 -2.84
N ALA A 231 -0.72 23.33 -2.69
CA ALA A 231 -2.04 22.99 -3.21
C ALA A 231 -2.07 23.29 -4.72
N VAL A 232 -2.54 22.34 -5.51
CA VAL A 232 -2.77 22.48 -6.95
C VAL A 232 -4.25 22.50 -7.26
#